data_29852ff47b7f1e732913611b1a86bc1f
#
_entry.id   29852ff47b7f1e732913611b1a86bc1f
#
_cell.length_a   1.000
_cell.length_b   1.000
_cell.length_c   1.000
_cell.angle_alpha   90.00
_cell.angle_beta   90.00
_cell.angle_gamma   90.00
#
_symmetry.space_group_name_H-M   'P 1'
#
loop_
_entity.id
_entity.type
_entity.pdbx_description
1 polymer ?
#
loop_
_entity_poly.entity_id
_entity_poly.type
_entity_poly.pdbx_seq_one_letter_code
_entity_poly.pdbx_strand_id
1 'polypeptide(L)'
;MKSPLLAFLVVLALTLAAPLHAATPATTAFVNVSVLPMDTERVLKNQTVVITGDRIVRIGDSATTTIPADARKIDGTGKFLMPGLGEMHGHNPPLGSSPEYIRQIFFLFVANGVTTFRGMQGWPGQLELRDLVNSGAITGPTLYLAGPAFTGNGPAATRSPAAAEARVREQKAEGWDLLKVLPGLKRDVYDAMAKTADEVGIRFSGHVPADVGLVHAIARRQETIDHLDGTIEYLGAETAPVDTAKLAAMVKLLRDSGTLMVPTMPLWETIIGSADLAPMLAYPELRYMPRAEVERWKTGYERRLADPKFSAARARQIAANRKIVLKALVDGGVTILFGTDAPQQFSVPGFSVVREMQANVDAGLTPYQVLQSATKNVGDYLKAKDTFGLVAPGHRADLLLLDANPLQTIGHIEKRSGVMLRGRWLPESELQAGLAKIAAAQAAVSK
;
A
#
# COMPACT_ATOMS: atom_id res chain seq x y z
N MET A 1 -5.10 65.66 45.49
CA MET A 1 -6.34 65.17 44.86
C MET A 1 -6.19 63.63 44.76
N LYS A 2 -7.05 62.90 45.50
CA LYS A 2 -6.95 61.46 45.70
C LYS A 2 -7.82 60.75 44.66
N SER A 3 -7.25 59.83 43.86
CA SER A 3 -8.03 58.91 42.98
C SER A 3 -8.42 57.66 43.75
N PRO A 4 -9.62 57.09 43.56
CA PRO A 4 -10.07 55.93 44.27
C PRO A 4 -9.64 54.64 43.50
N LEU A 5 -9.17 53.63 44.25
CA LEU A 5 -8.97 52.29 43.83
C LEU A 5 -10.31 51.60 43.51
N LEU A 6 -10.44 51.08 42.28
CA LEU A 6 -11.52 50.18 41.92
C LEU A 6 -11.05 48.73 42.24
N ALA A 7 -11.69 48.10 43.21
CA ALA A 7 -11.50 46.70 43.54
C ALA A 7 -12.31 45.83 42.55
N PHE A 8 -11.64 45.05 41.71
CA PHE A 8 -12.27 44.01 40.87
C PHE A 8 -12.40 42.70 41.70
N LEU A 9 -13.65 42.35 42.03
CA LEU A 9 -13.99 41.03 42.55
C LEU A 9 -13.90 40.01 41.43
N VAL A 10 -12.89 39.12 41.47
CA VAL A 10 -12.81 37.92 40.62
C VAL A 10 -13.67 36.86 41.29
N VAL A 11 -14.86 36.61 40.75
CA VAL A 11 -15.69 35.46 41.11
C VAL A 11 -15.11 34.24 40.37
N LEU A 12 -14.40 33.38 41.11
CA LEU A 12 -13.88 32.10 40.64
C LEU A 12 -15.05 31.12 40.54
N ALA A 13 -15.65 30.97 39.35
CA ALA A 13 -16.62 29.94 39.07
C ALA A 13 -15.88 28.58 38.97
N LEU A 14 -15.92 27.78 40.03
CA LEU A 14 -15.56 26.35 39.98
C LEU A 14 -16.61 25.64 39.16
N THR A 15 -16.37 25.48 37.86
CA THR A 15 -17.08 24.52 37.04
C THR A 15 -16.57 23.12 37.44
N LEU A 16 -17.42 22.37 38.15
CA LEU A 16 -17.23 20.92 38.32
C LEU A 16 -17.18 20.29 36.93
N ALA A 17 -15.98 19.98 36.43
CA ALA A 17 -15.79 19.12 35.28
C ALA A 17 -16.28 17.74 35.68
N ALA A 18 -17.46 17.34 35.22
CA ALA A 18 -17.89 15.96 35.31
C ALA A 18 -16.83 15.11 34.58
N PRO A 19 -16.42 13.97 35.16
CA PRO A 19 -15.48 13.10 34.48
C PRO A 19 -16.09 12.70 33.12
N LEU A 20 -15.43 13.03 32.01
CA LEU A 20 -15.73 12.45 30.70
C LEU A 20 -15.56 10.95 30.86
N HIS A 21 -16.66 10.22 31.02
CA HIS A 21 -16.64 8.77 30.88
C HIS A 21 -16.22 8.52 29.43
N ALA A 22 -15.01 7.99 29.26
CA ALA A 22 -14.61 7.48 27.95
C ALA A 22 -15.65 6.42 27.53
N ALA A 23 -16.33 6.65 26.42
CA ALA A 23 -17.32 5.70 25.93
C ALA A 23 -16.65 4.32 25.80
N THR A 24 -17.30 3.29 26.34
CA THR A 24 -16.79 1.92 26.23
C THR A 24 -16.54 1.61 24.74
N PRO A 25 -15.36 1.12 24.35
CA PRO A 25 -15.08 0.83 22.95
C PRO A 25 -16.12 -0.14 22.39
N ALA A 26 -16.69 0.18 21.23
CA ALA A 26 -17.69 -0.64 20.58
C ALA A 26 -17.14 -2.06 20.32
N THR A 27 -17.95 -3.08 20.59
CA THR A 27 -17.61 -4.47 20.34
C THR A 27 -18.35 -5.00 19.12
N THR A 28 -17.65 -5.71 18.23
CA THR A 28 -18.19 -6.40 17.06
C THR A 28 -17.76 -7.86 17.09
N ALA A 29 -18.64 -8.77 16.69
CA ALA A 29 -18.34 -10.19 16.56
C ALA A 29 -18.75 -10.72 15.20
N PHE A 30 -17.81 -11.29 14.45
CA PHE A 30 -18.11 -12.14 13.30
C PHE A 30 -18.39 -13.54 13.81
N VAL A 31 -19.55 -14.11 13.46
CA VAL A 31 -20.05 -15.37 13.99
C VAL A 31 -20.19 -16.41 12.89
N ASN A 32 -19.86 -17.67 13.18
CA ASN A 32 -19.94 -18.79 12.23
C ASN A 32 -19.09 -18.61 10.96
N VAL A 33 -17.99 -17.87 11.05
CA VAL A 33 -17.16 -17.52 9.88
C VAL A 33 -16.02 -18.53 9.68
N SER A 34 -15.61 -18.76 8.43
CA SER A 34 -14.36 -19.45 8.11
C SER A 34 -13.23 -18.43 8.14
N VAL A 35 -12.25 -18.62 9.03
CA VAL A 35 -11.12 -17.69 9.18
C VAL A 35 -9.91 -18.15 8.38
N LEU A 36 -9.34 -17.27 7.58
CA LEU A 36 -8.01 -17.38 6.96
C LEU A 36 -7.05 -16.54 7.83
N PRO A 37 -6.34 -17.14 8.79
CA PRO A 37 -5.53 -16.36 9.73
C PRO A 37 -4.30 -15.74 9.08
N MET A 38 -3.86 -16.28 7.94
CA MET A 38 -2.68 -15.89 7.16
C MET A 38 -1.33 -16.12 7.86
N ASP A 39 -1.31 -16.81 9.00
CA ASP A 39 -0.08 -17.31 9.64
C ASP A 39 0.52 -18.46 8.86
N THR A 40 -0.33 -19.37 8.37
CA THR A 40 -0.03 -20.49 7.48
C THR A 40 -1.18 -20.67 6.50
N GLU A 41 -0.98 -21.50 5.45
CA GLU A 41 -2.03 -21.85 4.48
C GLU A 41 -3.06 -22.79 5.11
N ARG A 42 -4.09 -22.21 5.71
CA ARG A 42 -5.18 -22.95 6.36
C ARG A 42 -6.47 -22.16 6.43
N VAL A 43 -7.57 -22.88 6.67
CA VAL A 43 -8.89 -22.31 6.94
C VAL A 43 -9.42 -22.89 8.25
N LEU A 44 -9.71 -22.04 9.22
CA LEU A 44 -10.37 -22.41 10.47
C LEU A 44 -11.89 -22.24 10.29
N LYS A 45 -12.64 -23.33 10.27
CA LYS A 45 -14.10 -23.30 10.05
C LYS A 45 -14.85 -22.98 11.34
N ASN A 46 -16.07 -22.44 11.22
CA ASN A 46 -17.01 -22.20 12.32
C ASN A 46 -16.42 -21.40 13.48
N GLN A 47 -15.71 -20.31 13.17
CA GLN A 47 -15.10 -19.47 14.18
C GLN A 47 -15.98 -18.28 14.54
N THR A 48 -15.84 -17.82 15.78
CA THR A 48 -16.26 -16.48 16.22
C THR A 48 -15.02 -15.64 16.45
N VAL A 49 -15.00 -14.44 15.84
CA VAL A 49 -13.94 -13.45 16.01
C VAL A 49 -14.53 -12.23 16.69
N VAL A 50 -14.05 -11.91 17.89
CA VAL A 50 -14.52 -10.77 18.69
C VAL A 50 -13.50 -9.63 18.61
N ILE A 51 -14.01 -8.45 18.31
CA ILE A 51 -13.24 -7.21 18.17
C ILE A 51 -13.77 -6.21 19.21
N THR A 52 -12.86 -5.54 19.94
CA THR A 52 -13.20 -4.42 20.83
C THR A 52 -12.32 -3.23 20.47
N GLY A 53 -12.95 -2.11 20.19
CA GLY A 53 -12.24 -0.96 19.61
C GLY A 53 -11.61 -1.33 18.28
N ASP A 54 -10.31 -1.12 18.17
CA ASP A 54 -9.54 -1.41 16.95
C ASP A 54 -8.77 -2.74 17.02
N ARG A 55 -9.00 -3.61 18.04
CA ARG A 55 -8.24 -4.85 18.24
C ARG A 55 -9.11 -6.10 18.22
N ILE A 56 -8.55 -7.15 17.60
CA ILE A 56 -9.07 -8.50 17.76
C ILE A 56 -8.74 -8.96 19.18
N VAL A 57 -9.76 -9.29 19.97
CA VAL A 57 -9.56 -9.69 21.37
C VAL A 57 -9.73 -11.19 21.60
N ARG A 58 -10.47 -11.88 20.71
CA ARG A 58 -10.71 -13.32 20.82
C ARG A 58 -11.02 -13.96 19.49
N ILE A 59 -10.55 -15.18 19.31
CA ILE A 59 -10.91 -16.10 18.22
C ILE A 59 -11.15 -17.48 18.86
N GLY A 60 -12.21 -18.16 18.46
CA GLY A 60 -12.50 -19.51 18.93
C GLY A 60 -13.69 -20.12 18.22
N ASP A 61 -13.96 -21.39 18.52
CA ASP A 61 -15.12 -22.12 17.98
C ASP A 61 -16.43 -21.40 18.33
N SER A 62 -17.33 -21.23 17.35
CA SER A 62 -18.57 -20.48 17.52
C SER A 62 -19.53 -21.10 18.55
N ALA A 63 -19.45 -22.40 18.77
CA ALA A 63 -20.30 -23.08 19.76
C ALA A 63 -19.90 -22.76 21.21
N THR A 64 -18.63 -22.38 21.45
CA THR A 64 -18.09 -22.19 22.80
C THR A 64 -17.59 -20.78 23.10
N THR A 65 -17.41 -19.96 22.07
CA THR A 65 -16.87 -18.59 22.24
C THR A 65 -17.92 -17.65 22.82
N THR A 66 -17.66 -17.10 23.99
CA THR A 66 -18.52 -16.09 24.61
C THR A 66 -18.45 -14.77 23.86
N ILE A 67 -19.60 -14.24 23.48
CA ILE A 67 -19.77 -12.94 22.83
C ILE A 67 -20.39 -11.99 23.87
N PRO A 68 -19.83 -10.78 24.08
CA PRO A 68 -20.46 -9.76 24.91
C PRO A 68 -21.90 -9.47 24.48
N ALA A 69 -22.81 -9.26 25.45
CA ALA A 69 -24.24 -9.12 25.15
C ALA A 69 -24.57 -7.88 24.29
N ASP A 70 -23.77 -6.84 24.41
CA ASP A 70 -23.85 -5.55 23.68
C ASP A 70 -23.11 -5.57 22.34
N ALA A 71 -22.44 -6.69 21.99
CA ALA A 71 -21.69 -6.77 20.73
C ALA A 71 -22.61 -6.75 19.51
N ARG A 72 -22.21 -5.93 18.52
CA ARG A 72 -22.78 -6.03 17.16
C ARG A 72 -22.39 -7.36 16.55
N LYS A 73 -23.35 -8.20 16.22
CA LYS A 73 -23.10 -9.49 15.56
C LYS A 73 -23.21 -9.35 14.05
N ILE A 74 -22.22 -9.90 13.34
CA ILE A 74 -22.18 -10.02 11.88
C ILE A 74 -22.16 -11.50 11.55
N ASP A 75 -23.19 -11.97 10.83
CA ASP A 75 -23.26 -13.36 10.39
C ASP A 75 -22.22 -13.64 9.30
N GLY A 76 -21.34 -14.58 9.62
CA GLY A 76 -20.27 -15.06 8.74
C GLY A 76 -20.55 -16.45 8.14
N THR A 77 -21.76 -16.97 8.28
CA THR A 77 -22.12 -18.30 7.76
C THR A 77 -21.87 -18.40 6.26
N GLY A 78 -21.05 -19.36 5.86
CA GLY A 78 -20.61 -19.55 4.48
C GLY A 78 -19.56 -18.55 3.97
N LYS A 79 -19.13 -17.60 4.81
CA LYS A 79 -18.18 -16.53 4.44
C LYS A 79 -16.78 -16.80 5.00
N PHE A 80 -15.83 -16.00 4.48
CA PHE A 80 -14.41 -16.12 4.79
C PHE A 80 -13.88 -14.79 5.33
N LEU A 81 -13.26 -14.81 6.51
CA LEU A 81 -12.66 -13.65 7.16
C LEU A 81 -11.15 -13.73 7.05
N MET A 82 -10.53 -12.70 6.52
CA MET A 82 -9.08 -12.59 6.40
C MET A 82 -8.60 -11.19 6.79
N PRO A 83 -7.28 -10.96 6.97
CA PRO A 83 -6.76 -9.62 7.18
C PRO A 83 -7.04 -8.72 5.98
N GLY A 84 -7.15 -7.42 6.22
CA GLY A 84 -7.15 -6.40 5.18
C GLY A 84 -5.82 -6.35 4.44
N LEU A 85 -5.86 -5.81 3.23
CA LEU A 85 -4.71 -5.79 2.32
C LEU A 85 -3.80 -4.58 2.59
N GLY A 86 -2.51 -4.78 2.36
CA GLY A 86 -1.51 -3.72 2.34
C GLY A 86 -1.13 -3.34 0.90
N GLU A 87 -1.10 -2.05 0.63
CA GLU A 87 -0.56 -1.44 -0.58
C GLU A 87 0.81 -0.84 -0.24
N MET A 88 1.90 -1.49 -0.65
CA MET A 88 3.25 -1.08 -0.26
C MET A 88 3.96 -0.22 -1.31
N HIS A 89 3.29 0.10 -2.39
CA HIS A 89 3.71 1.12 -3.33
C HIS A 89 2.50 1.82 -3.95
N GLY A 90 1.97 2.79 -3.23
CA GLY A 90 0.93 3.65 -3.75
C GLY A 90 1.34 5.12 -3.72
N HIS A 91 0.58 5.96 -4.44
CA HIS A 91 0.80 7.40 -4.47
C HIS A 91 -0.35 8.13 -3.82
N ASN A 92 -0.01 9.05 -2.90
CA ASN A 92 -0.98 10.00 -2.38
C ASN A 92 -1.38 10.98 -3.49
N PRO A 93 -2.60 11.53 -3.44
CA PRO A 93 -2.97 12.62 -4.33
C PRO A 93 -1.93 13.74 -4.31
N PRO A 94 -1.60 14.33 -5.48
CA PRO A 94 -0.57 15.36 -5.57
C PRO A 94 -0.93 16.63 -4.81
N LEU A 95 0.08 17.44 -4.50
CA LEU A 95 -0.09 18.75 -3.89
C LEU A 95 -1.07 19.60 -4.71
N GLY A 96 -2.01 20.26 -4.03
CA GLY A 96 -3.06 21.07 -4.66
C GLY A 96 -4.30 20.30 -5.10
N SER A 97 -4.36 19.00 -4.88
CA SER A 97 -5.59 18.22 -5.08
C SER A 97 -6.71 18.73 -4.19
N SER A 98 -7.95 18.73 -4.71
CA SER A 98 -9.11 19.11 -3.92
C SER A 98 -9.32 18.13 -2.75
N PRO A 99 -9.85 18.60 -1.60
CA PRO A 99 -10.17 17.72 -0.47
C PRO A 99 -11.13 16.59 -0.84
N GLU A 100 -12.00 16.80 -1.82
CA GLU A 100 -12.92 15.79 -2.33
C GLU A 100 -12.16 14.70 -3.10
N TYR A 101 -11.25 15.07 -4.01
CA TYR A 101 -10.42 14.12 -4.75
C TYR A 101 -9.56 13.26 -3.80
N ILE A 102 -8.98 13.88 -2.76
CA ILE A 102 -8.21 13.17 -1.73
C ILE A 102 -9.09 12.10 -1.05
N ARG A 103 -10.29 12.47 -0.61
CA ARG A 103 -11.25 11.54 0.02
C ARG A 103 -11.65 10.41 -0.94
N GLN A 104 -11.88 10.72 -2.21
CA GLN A 104 -12.22 9.73 -3.24
C GLN A 104 -11.11 8.70 -3.41
N ILE A 105 -9.86 9.13 -3.58
CA ILE A 105 -8.72 8.22 -3.78
C ILE A 105 -8.55 7.25 -2.59
N PHE A 106 -8.57 7.74 -1.35
CA PHE A 106 -8.45 6.87 -0.19
C PHE A 106 -9.66 5.94 -0.02
N PHE A 107 -10.86 6.43 -0.33
CA PHE A 107 -12.05 5.59 -0.29
C PHE A 107 -11.99 4.46 -1.33
N LEU A 108 -11.48 4.72 -2.55
CA LEU A 108 -11.29 3.67 -3.57
C LEU A 108 -10.38 2.55 -3.07
N PHE A 109 -9.29 2.86 -2.37
CA PHE A 109 -8.44 1.85 -1.74
C PHE A 109 -9.22 1.03 -0.71
N VAL A 110 -9.91 1.68 0.23
CA VAL A 110 -10.69 0.99 1.28
C VAL A 110 -11.81 0.14 0.68
N ALA A 111 -12.55 0.66 -0.31
CA ALA A 111 -13.63 -0.06 -0.96
C ALA A 111 -13.16 -1.35 -1.67
N ASN A 112 -11.88 -1.44 -1.98
CA ASN A 112 -11.24 -2.61 -2.56
C ASN A 112 -10.40 -3.43 -1.55
N GLY A 113 -10.59 -3.18 -0.24
CA GLY A 113 -10.00 -4.00 0.81
C GLY A 113 -8.62 -3.59 1.26
N VAL A 114 -8.06 -2.48 0.74
CA VAL A 114 -6.78 -1.94 1.22
C VAL A 114 -7.00 -1.20 2.52
N THR A 115 -6.37 -1.67 3.59
CA THR A 115 -6.49 -1.11 4.96
C THR A 115 -5.18 -0.53 5.48
N THR A 116 -4.07 -0.85 4.82
CA THR A 116 -2.75 -0.29 5.11
C THR A 116 -2.10 0.17 3.80
N PHE A 117 -1.44 1.33 3.83
CA PHE A 117 -0.93 1.98 2.63
C PHE A 117 0.44 2.61 2.91
N ARG A 118 1.42 2.31 2.06
CA ARG A 118 2.72 2.98 2.03
C ARG A 118 2.75 3.93 0.85
N GLY A 119 2.69 5.25 1.15
CA GLY A 119 2.83 6.30 0.14
C GLY A 119 4.28 6.49 -0.26
N MET A 120 4.60 6.27 -1.53
CA MET A 120 5.97 6.22 -2.02
C MET A 120 6.44 7.51 -2.71
N GLN A 121 5.75 8.63 -2.45
CA GLN A 121 6.22 9.97 -2.81
C GLN A 121 5.55 11.01 -1.93
N GLY A 122 6.36 11.71 -1.12
CA GLY A 122 5.89 12.74 -0.20
C GLY A 122 5.80 14.13 -0.85
N TRP A 123 4.84 14.91 -0.35
CA TRP A 123 4.62 16.31 -0.67
C TRP A 123 4.36 17.08 0.62
N PRO A 124 4.65 18.39 0.68
CA PRO A 124 4.26 19.22 1.83
C PRO A 124 2.77 19.06 2.18
N GLY A 125 2.45 19.03 3.47
CA GLY A 125 1.08 18.87 3.98
C GLY A 125 0.57 17.42 4.05
N GLN A 126 1.34 16.44 3.62
CA GLN A 126 0.89 15.03 3.66
C GLN A 126 1.04 14.37 5.03
N LEU A 127 1.87 14.91 5.91
CA LEU A 127 1.95 14.42 7.30
C LEU A 127 0.67 14.76 8.06
N GLU A 128 0.14 15.97 7.89
CA GLU A 128 -1.17 16.37 8.45
C GLU A 128 -2.31 15.52 7.85
N LEU A 129 -2.25 15.23 6.54
CA LEU A 129 -3.19 14.35 5.88
C LEU A 129 -3.11 12.92 6.46
N ARG A 130 -1.90 12.40 6.70
CA ARG A 130 -1.70 11.11 7.39
C ARG A 130 -2.43 11.09 8.72
N ASP A 131 -2.27 12.14 9.52
CA ASP A 131 -2.88 12.20 10.84
C ASP A 131 -4.42 12.26 10.78
N LEU A 132 -4.99 12.99 9.81
CA LEU A 132 -6.44 13.02 9.56
C LEU A 132 -6.98 11.65 9.11
N VAL A 133 -6.25 10.92 8.29
CA VAL A 133 -6.66 9.58 7.84
C VAL A 133 -6.47 8.54 8.95
N ASN A 134 -5.35 8.56 9.64
CA ASN A 134 -5.04 7.58 10.69
C ASN A 134 -5.92 7.75 11.93
N SER A 135 -6.37 8.98 12.24
CA SER A 135 -7.38 9.23 13.29
C SER A 135 -8.81 8.83 12.87
N GLY A 136 -9.04 8.56 11.59
CA GLY A 136 -10.37 8.24 11.05
C GLY A 136 -11.23 9.45 10.70
N ALA A 137 -10.72 10.67 10.80
CA ALA A 137 -11.42 11.90 10.35
C ALA A 137 -11.68 11.89 8.83
N ILE A 138 -10.80 11.22 8.08
CA ILE A 138 -10.98 10.88 6.67
C ILE A 138 -10.99 9.34 6.56
N THR A 139 -12.00 8.77 5.91
CA THR A 139 -12.03 7.33 5.63
C THR A 139 -10.92 6.99 4.63
N GLY A 140 -9.95 6.20 5.07
CA GLY A 140 -8.80 5.77 4.28
C GLY A 140 -7.99 4.71 5.00
N PRO A 141 -7.08 4.02 4.31
CA PRO A 141 -6.19 3.04 4.91
C PRO A 141 -5.26 3.68 5.93
N THR A 142 -4.67 2.93 6.83
CA THR A 142 -3.62 3.43 7.72
C THR A 142 -2.40 3.80 6.88
N LEU A 143 -1.97 5.07 6.95
CA LEU A 143 -0.91 5.62 6.10
C LEU A 143 0.46 5.57 6.77
N TYR A 144 1.45 5.11 6.01
CA TYR A 144 2.88 5.25 6.26
C TYR A 144 3.50 5.95 5.05
N LEU A 145 4.21 7.05 5.23
CA LEU A 145 4.57 7.94 4.13
C LEU A 145 6.08 8.11 3.97
N ALA A 146 6.54 7.91 2.73
CA ALA A 146 7.85 8.39 2.32
C ALA A 146 7.85 9.91 2.18
N GLY A 147 8.98 10.53 2.51
CA GLY A 147 9.19 11.96 2.27
C GLY A 147 9.34 12.32 0.79
N PRO A 148 9.55 13.61 0.49
CA PRO A 148 9.87 14.07 -0.87
C PRO A 148 11.07 13.31 -1.44
N ALA A 149 10.92 12.79 -2.66
CA ALA A 149 11.83 11.82 -3.23
C ALA A 149 13.24 12.37 -3.51
N PHE A 150 14.25 11.52 -3.31
CA PHE A 150 15.62 11.73 -3.78
C PHE A 150 15.71 11.32 -5.25
N THR A 151 15.95 12.28 -6.12
CA THR A 151 16.06 12.08 -7.59
C THR A 151 17.22 12.86 -8.16
N GLY A 152 17.81 12.38 -9.25
CA GLY A 152 18.79 13.13 -10.05
C GLY A 152 18.15 13.98 -11.13
N ASN A 153 16.82 13.88 -11.34
CA ASN A 153 16.11 14.47 -12.46
C ASN A 153 15.21 15.65 -12.04
N GLY A 154 15.01 16.58 -12.96
CA GLY A 154 14.06 17.69 -12.83
C GLY A 154 14.46 18.76 -11.81
N PRO A 155 13.50 19.66 -11.48
CA PRO A 155 13.75 20.80 -10.58
C PRO A 155 14.06 20.39 -9.14
N ALA A 156 13.49 19.27 -8.68
CA ALA A 156 13.67 18.74 -7.32
C ALA A 156 14.93 17.85 -7.17
N ALA A 157 15.83 17.84 -8.16
CA ALA A 157 17.00 16.98 -8.16
C ALA A 157 17.93 17.26 -6.96
N THR A 158 18.34 16.19 -6.29
CA THR A 158 19.38 16.21 -5.26
C THR A 158 20.72 16.06 -5.96
N ARG A 159 21.49 17.16 -6.06
CA ARG A 159 22.65 17.26 -6.96
C ARG A 159 24.02 17.10 -6.29
N SER A 160 24.07 17.03 -4.97
CA SER A 160 25.32 16.87 -4.24
C SER A 160 25.17 16.01 -3.00
N PRO A 161 26.26 15.37 -2.52
CA PRO A 161 26.29 14.66 -1.26
C PRO A 161 25.78 15.50 -0.08
N ALA A 162 26.26 16.73 0.08
CA ALA A 162 25.85 17.63 1.16
C ALA A 162 24.33 17.95 1.12
N ALA A 163 23.76 18.15 -0.07
CA ALA A 163 22.31 18.34 -0.20
C ALA A 163 21.53 17.07 0.19
N ALA A 164 22.05 15.88 -0.11
CA ALA A 164 21.44 14.62 0.29
C ALA A 164 21.45 14.46 1.82
N GLU A 165 22.58 14.71 2.46
CA GLU A 165 22.73 14.65 3.93
C GLU A 165 21.75 15.60 4.64
N ALA A 166 21.68 16.85 4.18
CA ALA A 166 20.76 17.85 4.75
C ALA A 166 19.28 17.39 4.64
N ARG A 167 18.86 16.93 3.45
CA ARG A 167 17.48 16.45 3.21
C ARG A 167 17.12 15.22 4.03
N VAL A 168 18.04 14.29 4.25
CA VAL A 168 17.80 13.12 5.12
C VAL A 168 17.52 13.58 6.54
N ARG A 169 18.32 14.48 7.09
CA ARG A 169 18.14 15.00 8.46
C ARG A 169 16.83 15.79 8.59
N GLU A 170 16.51 16.61 7.59
CA GLU A 170 15.25 17.35 7.51
C GLU A 170 14.04 16.40 7.52
N GLN A 171 13.98 15.43 6.61
CA GLN A 171 12.88 14.48 6.53
C GLN A 171 12.73 13.62 7.80
N LYS A 172 13.85 13.27 8.44
CA LYS A 172 13.81 12.59 9.74
C LYS A 172 13.19 13.49 10.82
N ALA A 173 13.58 14.76 10.88
CA ALA A 173 13.08 15.72 11.86
C ALA A 173 11.61 16.05 11.64
N GLU A 174 11.15 16.10 10.38
CA GLU A 174 9.73 16.29 10.03
C GLU A 174 8.84 15.11 10.40
N GLY A 175 9.38 13.90 10.56
CA GLY A 175 8.64 12.71 10.98
C GLY A 175 8.11 11.85 9.83
N TRP A 176 8.76 11.88 8.67
CA TRP A 176 8.52 10.93 7.60
C TRP A 176 8.91 9.51 8.02
N ASP A 177 8.18 8.50 7.55
CA ASP A 177 8.39 7.11 7.94
C ASP A 177 9.59 6.48 7.23
N LEU A 178 9.90 6.94 6.01
CA LEU A 178 11.01 6.45 5.20
C LEU A 178 11.40 7.49 4.11
N LEU A 179 12.56 7.26 3.46
CA LEU A 179 12.97 8.02 2.29
C LEU A 179 12.59 7.28 1.00
N LYS A 180 12.24 8.02 -0.05
CA LYS A 180 12.00 7.49 -1.40
C LYS A 180 13.18 7.79 -2.32
N VAL A 181 13.71 6.74 -2.96
CA VAL A 181 14.68 6.87 -4.06
C VAL A 181 13.96 6.79 -5.40
N LEU A 182 14.27 7.73 -6.31
CA LEU A 182 13.83 7.77 -7.70
C LEU A 182 15.03 7.63 -8.66
N PRO A 183 14.79 7.32 -9.95
CA PRO A 183 15.85 7.23 -10.95
C PRO A 183 16.70 8.49 -11.12
N GLY A 184 17.90 8.32 -11.67
CA GLY A 184 18.82 9.41 -12.03
C GLY A 184 19.73 9.89 -10.90
N LEU A 185 19.58 9.41 -9.68
CA LEU A 185 20.45 9.75 -8.55
C LEU A 185 21.88 9.23 -8.83
N LYS A 186 22.88 10.08 -8.62
CA LYS A 186 24.30 9.72 -8.78
C LYS A 186 24.77 8.89 -7.59
N ARG A 187 25.74 8.03 -7.81
CA ARG A 187 26.25 7.09 -6.79
C ARG A 187 26.75 7.79 -5.52
N ASP A 188 27.54 8.85 -5.66
CA ASP A 188 28.07 9.62 -4.54
C ASP A 188 26.97 10.28 -3.70
N VAL A 189 25.94 10.81 -4.36
CA VAL A 189 24.75 11.40 -3.73
C VAL A 189 23.92 10.32 -3.02
N TYR A 190 23.74 9.16 -3.67
CA TYR A 190 23.06 8.01 -3.09
C TYR A 190 23.82 7.49 -1.84
N ASP A 191 25.14 7.39 -1.91
CA ASP A 191 25.96 6.92 -0.80
C ASP A 191 25.89 7.86 0.40
N ALA A 192 25.91 9.18 0.18
CA ALA A 192 25.74 10.17 1.24
C ALA A 192 24.33 10.08 1.87
N MET A 193 23.29 9.95 1.03
CA MET A 193 21.93 9.73 1.51
C MET A 193 21.84 8.46 2.38
N ALA A 194 22.32 7.32 1.88
CA ALA A 194 22.23 6.03 2.57
C ALA A 194 23.02 6.03 3.89
N LYS A 195 24.24 6.59 3.89
CA LYS A 195 25.07 6.75 5.09
C LYS A 195 24.34 7.59 6.15
N THR A 196 23.81 8.75 5.75
CA THR A 196 23.11 9.64 6.68
C THR A 196 21.79 9.02 7.16
N ALA A 197 21.11 8.26 6.32
CA ALA A 197 19.92 7.51 6.70
C ALA A 197 20.22 6.49 7.82
N ASP A 198 21.33 5.75 7.70
CA ASP A 198 21.82 4.85 8.76
C ASP A 198 22.14 5.62 10.05
N GLU A 199 22.84 6.76 9.96
CA GLU A 199 23.22 7.58 11.12
C GLU A 199 22.01 8.09 11.93
N VAL A 200 20.94 8.52 11.24
CA VAL A 200 19.75 9.08 11.89
C VAL A 200 18.64 8.07 12.13
N GLY A 201 18.83 6.83 11.69
CA GLY A 201 17.85 5.74 11.85
C GLY A 201 16.56 5.98 11.08
N ILE A 202 16.65 6.36 9.79
CA ILE A 202 15.50 6.40 8.86
C ILE A 202 15.72 5.40 7.73
N ARG A 203 14.67 4.66 7.39
CA ARG A 203 14.70 3.65 6.32
C ARG A 203 14.64 4.32 4.94
N PHE A 204 15.10 3.64 3.91
CA PHE A 204 14.94 4.11 2.53
C PHE A 204 14.61 2.97 1.57
N SER A 205 13.82 3.28 0.54
CA SER A 205 13.21 2.33 -0.38
C SER A 205 12.97 2.98 -1.74
N GLY A 206 12.61 2.19 -2.74
CA GLY A 206 12.21 2.69 -4.05
C GLY A 206 13.00 2.11 -5.21
N HIS A 207 13.31 2.95 -6.19
CA HIS A 207 14.04 2.55 -7.39
C HIS A 207 15.52 2.26 -7.13
N VAL A 208 16.13 1.50 -8.03
CA VAL A 208 17.58 1.33 -8.11
C VAL A 208 18.10 2.22 -9.25
N PRO A 209 18.75 3.37 -8.95
CA PRO A 209 19.31 4.23 -9.99
C PRO A 209 20.38 3.49 -10.80
N ALA A 210 20.44 3.74 -12.11
CA ALA A 210 21.37 3.06 -13.02
C ALA A 210 22.84 3.24 -12.61
N ASP A 211 23.24 4.42 -12.12
CA ASP A 211 24.61 4.69 -11.61
C ASP A 211 24.92 3.90 -10.31
N VAL A 212 23.89 3.43 -9.60
CA VAL A 212 24.03 2.67 -8.35
C VAL A 212 24.11 1.18 -8.63
N GLY A 213 23.10 0.65 -9.34
CA GLY A 213 22.98 -0.77 -9.67
C GLY A 213 22.54 -1.64 -8.49
N LEU A 214 22.00 -2.82 -8.80
CA LEU A 214 21.36 -3.74 -7.85
C LEU A 214 22.30 -4.12 -6.68
N VAL A 215 23.51 -4.58 -6.98
CA VAL A 215 24.45 -5.08 -5.98
C VAL A 215 24.84 -3.98 -4.98
N HIS A 216 25.04 -2.76 -5.47
CA HIS A 216 25.38 -1.64 -4.60
C HIS A 216 24.20 -1.18 -3.73
N ALA A 217 22.99 -1.14 -4.28
CA ALA A 217 21.79 -0.83 -3.53
C ALA A 217 21.58 -1.82 -2.35
N ILE A 218 21.76 -3.11 -2.62
CA ILE A 218 21.76 -4.16 -1.59
C ILE A 218 22.85 -3.94 -0.54
N ALA A 219 24.09 -3.67 -0.96
CA ALA A 219 25.22 -3.41 -0.06
C ALA A 219 24.99 -2.19 0.82
N ARG A 220 24.24 -1.18 0.34
CA ARG A 220 23.83 0.00 1.11
C ARG A 220 22.56 -0.22 1.92
N ARG A 221 22.04 -1.45 1.99
CA ARG A 221 20.86 -1.85 2.76
C ARG A 221 19.59 -1.09 2.39
N GLN A 222 19.37 -0.83 1.07
CA GLN A 222 18.07 -0.38 0.59
C GLN A 222 17.03 -1.42 0.98
N GLU A 223 16.04 -1.00 1.77
CA GLU A 223 15.16 -1.93 2.48
C GLU A 223 14.19 -2.64 1.53
N THR A 224 13.57 -1.89 0.60
CA THR A 224 12.80 -2.47 -0.50
C THR A 224 13.34 -1.99 -1.84
N ILE A 225 13.37 -2.90 -2.81
CA ILE A 225 13.55 -2.60 -4.22
C ILE A 225 12.18 -2.72 -4.87
N ASP A 226 11.70 -1.59 -5.41
CA ASP A 226 10.39 -1.53 -6.02
C ASP A 226 10.51 -1.80 -7.53
N HIS A 227 9.44 -2.29 -8.14
CA HIS A 227 9.33 -2.55 -9.59
C HIS A 227 10.29 -3.63 -10.15
N LEU A 228 10.89 -4.46 -9.29
CA LEU A 228 11.98 -5.37 -9.67
C LEU A 228 13.16 -4.63 -10.33
N ASP A 229 13.37 -3.36 -9.98
CA ASP A 229 14.42 -2.52 -10.58
C ASP A 229 15.81 -3.13 -10.40
N GLY A 230 16.64 -2.96 -11.43
CA GLY A 230 18.01 -3.46 -11.44
C GLY A 230 18.13 -4.98 -11.66
N THR A 231 17.02 -5.74 -11.58
CA THR A 231 17.10 -7.22 -11.74
C THR A 231 17.32 -7.64 -13.18
N ILE A 232 16.59 -7.07 -14.12
CA ILE A 232 16.70 -7.36 -15.56
C ILE A 232 18.06 -6.88 -16.08
N GLU A 233 18.53 -5.73 -15.66
CA GLU A 233 19.83 -5.16 -15.98
C GLU A 233 20.98 -6.02 -15.43
N TYR A 234 20.89 -6.44 -14.16
CA TYR A 234 21.86 -7.35 -13.53
C TYR A 234 21.99 -8.67 -14.30
N LEU A 235 20.87 -9.21 -14.77
CA LEU A 235 20.83 -10.44 -15.54
C LEU A 235 21.29 -10.26 -16.99
N GLY A 236 21.32 -9.01 -17.52
CA GLY A 236 21.53 -8.74 -18.93
C GLY A 236 20.38 -9.28 -19.80
N ALA A 237 19.16 -9.31 -19.24
CA ALA A 237 18.01 -10.00 -19.82
C ALA A 237 16.99 -9.02 -20.47
N GLU A 238 17.43 -7.89 -20.98
CA GLU A 238 16.55 -6.93 -21.64
C GLU A 238 16.08 -7.39 -23.03
N THR A 239 16.92 -8.13 -23.73
CA THR A 239 16.67 -8.59 -25.11
C THR A 239 16.89 -10.10 -25.30
N ALA A 240 17.27 -10.79 -24.23
CA ALA A 240 17.55 -12.23 -24.24
C ALA A 240 16.79 -12.93 -23.08
N PRO A 241 16.59 -14.24 -23.15
CA PRO A 241 16.11 -15.04 -22.03
C PRO A 241 17.02 -14.92 -20.81
N VAL A 242 16.45 -15.12 -19.62
CA VAL A 242 17.17 -15.10 -18.34
C VAL A 242 18.19 -16.25 -18.28
N ASP A 243 19.43 -15.92 -17.93
CA ASP A 243 20.45 -16.92 -17.56
C ASP A 243 20.12 -17.50 -16.17
N THR A 244 19.90 -18.80 -16.11
CA THR A 244 19.45 -19.48 -14.89
C THR A 244 20.48 -19.47 -13.77
N ALA A 245 21.78 -19.54 -14.09
CA ALA A 245 22.85 -19.49 -13.08
C ALA A 245 22.99 -18.10 -12.47
N LYS A 246 22.94 -17.05 -13.29
CA LYS A 246 22.90 -15.66 -12.81
C LYS A 246 21.65 -15.38 -12.00
N LEU A 247 20.49 -15.90 -12.42
CA LEU A 247 19.23 -15.78 -11.69
C LEU A 247 19.34 -16.38 -10.29
N ALA A 248 19.86 -17.61 -10.17
CA ALA A 248 20.05 -18.26 -8.89
C ALA A 248 21.01 -17.48 -7.97
N ALA A 249 22.10 -16.92 -8.52
CA ALA A 249 23.03 -16.08 -7.77
C ALA A 249 22.39 -14.78 -7.28
N MET A 250 21.57 -14.12 -8.12
CA MET A 250 20.83 -12.91 -7.76
C MET A 250 19.79 -13.19 -6.65
N VAL A 251 19.03 -14.27 -6.78
CA VAL A 251 18.05 -14.69 -5.77
C VAL A 251 18.73 -14.96 -4.44
N LYS A 252 19.87 -15.65 -4.44
CA LYS A 252 20.66 -15.89 -3.24
C LYS A 252 21.13 -14.57 -2.61
N LEU A 253 21.62 -13.61 -3.41
CA LEU A 253 22.09 -12.32 -2.94
C LEU A 253 20.93 -11.53 -2.25
N LEU A 254 19.77 -11.45 -2.88
CA LEU A 254 18.58 -10.76 -2.35
C LEU A 254 18.06 -11.42 -1.06
N ARG A 255 17.95 -12.76 -1.05
CA ARG A 255 17.52 -13.47 0.15
C ARG A 255 18.48 -13.27 1.32
N ASP A 256 19.79 -13.44 1.11
CA ASP A 256 20.80 -13.39 2.16
C ASP A 256 20.97 -11.97 2.70
N SER A 257 20.66 -10.94 1.91
CA SER A 257 20.64 -9.53 2.36
C SER A 257 19.42 -9.14 3.18
N GLY A 258 18.31 -9.88 3.03
CA GLY A 258 17.03 -9.51 3.62
C GLY A 258 16.33 -8.34 2.91
N THR A 259 16.81 -7.91 1.74
CA THR A 259 16.15 -6.90 0.91
C THR A 259 14.82 -7.43 0.39
N LEU A 260 13.76 -6.65 0.55
CA LEU A 260 12.41 -6.99 0.14
C LEU A 260 12.10 -6.47 -1.27
N MET A 261 11.13 -7.06 -1.96
CA MET A 261 10.76 -6.67 -3.33
C MET A 261 9.30 -6.27 -3.42
N VAL A 262 9.00 -5.21 -4.20
CA VAL A 262 7.62 -4.79 -4.52
C VAL A 262 7.45 -4.80 -6.04
N PRO A 263 6.82 -5.82 -6.65
CA PRO A 263 6.93 -6.08 -8.08
C PRO A 263 6.16 -5.13 -9.00
N THR A 264 4.94 -4.69 -8.65
CA THR A 264 4.06 -3.83 -9.46
C THR A 264 3.96 -4.27 -10.93
N MET A 265 3.58 -5.53 -11.16
CA MET A 265 3.71 -6.19 -12.47
C MET A 265 2.93 -5.53 -13.60
N PRO A 266 1.59 -5.29 -13.49
CA PRO A 266 0.80 -4.68 -14.57
C PRO A 266 1.24 -3.26 -14.92
N LEU A 267 1.61 -2.47 -13.92
CA LEU A 267 2.08 -1.12 -14.17
C LEU A 267 3.34 -1.14 -15.05
N TRP A 268 4.30 -2.03 -14.76
CA TRP A 268 5.51 -2.12 -15.57
C TRP A 268 5.24 -2.63 -16.98
N GLU A 269 4.27 -3.52 -17.19
CA GLU A 269 3.85 -3.87 -18.55
C GLU A 269 3.35 -2.64 -19.33
N THR A 270 2.65 -1.71 -18.65
CA THR A 270 2.26 -0.41 -19.22
C THR A 270 3.47 0.50 -19.44
N ILE A 271 4.36 0.62 -18.45
CA ILE A 271 5.54 1.48 -18.52
C ILE A 271 6.50 1.05 -19.64
N ILE A 272 6.74 -0.23 -19.83
CA ILE A 272 7.63 -0.72 -20.89
C ILE A 272 6.93 -0.84 -22.26
N GLY A 273 5.61 -0.67 -22.31
CA GLY A 273 4.84 -0.72 -23.56
C GLY A 273 4.53 -2.14 -24.05
N SER A 274 4.49 -3.12 -23.15
CA SER A 274 4.12 -4.51 -23.49
C SER A 274 2.63 -4.81 -23.32
N ALA A 275 1.88 -3.97 -22.61
CA ALA A 275 0.45 -4.11 -22.44
C ALA A 275 -0.33 -3.71 -23.68
N ASP A 276 -1.54 -4.22 -23.86
CA ASP A 276 -2.42 -3.81 -24.95
C ASP A 276 -3.30 -2.61 -24.51
N LEU A 277 -3.30 -1.53 -25.29
CA LEU A 277 -4.03 -0.31 -24.95
C LEU A 277 -5.56 -0.52 -24.97
N ALA A 278 -6.08 -1.26 -25.95
CA ALA A 278 -7.54 -1.42 -26.10
C ALA A 278 -8.19 -2.09 -24.89
N PRO A 279 -7.69 -3.21 -24.33
CA PRO A 279 -8.18 -3.74 -23.06
C PRO A 279 -8.07 -2.76 -21.89
N MET A 280 -6.97 -1.98 -21.79
CA MET A 280 -6.81 -1.01 -20.69
C MET A 280 -7.85 0.10 -20.76
N LEU A 281 -8.19 0.60 -21.95
CA LEU A 281 -9.25 1.59 -22.16
C LEU A 281 -10.66 1.05 -21.86
N ALA A 282 -10.83 -0.26 -21.85
CA ALA A 282 -12.09 -0.92 -21.50
C ALA A 282 -12.24 -1.24 -20.02
N TYR A 283 -11.29 -0.87 -19.18
CA TYR A 283 -11.38 -1.13 -17.73
C TYR A 283 -12.60 -0.42 -17.12
N PRO A 284 -13.54 -1.12 -16.50
CA PRO A 284 -14.76 -0.52 -15.96
C PRO A 284 -14.51 0.46 -14.83
N GLU A 285 -13.38 0.32 -14.12
CA GLU A 285 -12.98 1.18 -13.02
C GLU A 285 -12.46 2.56 -13.46
N LEU A 286 -12.16 2.79 -14.74
CA LEU A 286 -11.77 4.11 -15.25
C LEU A 286 -12.85 5.17 -14.99
N ARG A 287 -14.12 4.77 -14.82
CA ARG A 287 -15.23 5.66 -14.44
C ARG A 287 -15.05 6.35 -13.08
N TYR A 288 -14.14 5.87 -12.24
CA TYR A 288 -13.84 6.47 -10.95
C TYR A 288 -12.71 7.51 -11.00
N MET A 289 -12.06 7.65 -12.15
CA MET A 289 -10.96 8.59 -12.36
C MET A 289 -11.43 9.81 -13.17
N PRO A 290 -10.80 10.99 -12.94
CA PRO A 290 -11.05 12.15 -13.81
C PRO A 290 -10.75 11.80 -15.27
N ARG A 291 -11.67 12.19 -16.16
CA ARG A 291 -11.51 11.92 -17.61
C ARG A 291 -10.19 12.47 -18.15
N ALA A 292 -9.81 13.69 -17.73
CA ALA A 292 -8.55 14.30 -18.14
C ALA A 292 -7.32 13.46 -17.73
N GLU A 293 -7.40 12.74 -16.60
CA GLU A 293 -6.35 11.85 -16.14
C GLU A 293 -6.24 10.62 -17.06
N VAL A 294 -7.37 10.00 -17.38
CA VAL A 294 -7.42 8.84 -18.28
C VAL A 294 -6.90 9.19 -19.68
N GLU A 295 -7.29 10.36 -20.23
CA GLU A 295 -6.78 10.85 -21.51
C GLU A 295 -5.27 11.14 -21.46
N ARG A 296 -4.76 11.65 -20.33
CA ARG A 296 -3.33 11.84 -20.12
C ARG A 296 -2.57 10.50 -20.12
N TRP A 297 -3.11 9.47 -19.48
CA TRP A 297 -2.54 8.12 -19.49
C TRP A 297 -2.51 7.54 -20.89
N LYS A 298 -3.62 7.62 -21.62
CA LYS A 298 -3.74 7.19 -23.02
C LYS A 298 -2.69 7.87 -23.90
N THR A 299 -2.67 9.20 -23.92
CA THR A 299 -1.73 9.99 -24.71
C THR A 299 -0.28 9.68 -24.35
N GLY A 300 0.02 9.51 -23.06
CA GLY A 300 1.35 9.11 -22.58
C GLY A 300 1.78 7.74 -23.10
N TYR A 301 0.87 6.78 -23.11
CA TYR A 301 1.10 5.44 -23.62
C TYR A 301 1.29 5.43 -25.15
N GLU A 302 0.40 6.10 -25.90
CA GLU A 302 0.50 6.25 -27.35
C GLU A 302 1.83 6.89 -27.77
N ARG A 303 2.26 7.96 -27.06
CA ARG A 303 3.56 8.61 -27.28
C ARG A 303 4.72 7.65 -27.06
N ARG A 304 4.65 6.78 -26.05
CA ARG A 304 5.67 5.75 -25.81
C ARG A 304 5.78 4.79 -26.97
N LEU A 305 4.67 4.28 -27.48
CA LEU A 305 4.65 3.34 -28.61
C LEU A 305 5.13 4.00 -29.92
N ALA A 306 4.96 5.32 -30.06
CA ALA A 306 5.40 6.11 -31.19
C ALA A 306 6.88 6.54 -31.10
N ASP A 307 7.57 6.31 -29.98
CA ASP A 307 8.99 6.65 -29.83
C ASP A 307 9.82 5.80 -30.83
N PRO A 308 10.67 6.43 -31.68
CA PRO A 308 11.53 5.70 -32.63
C PRO A 308 12.46 4.66 -31.95
N LYS A 309 12.74 4.81 -30.66
CA LYS A 309 13.56 3.87 -29.89
C LYS A 309 12.74 2.74 -29.27
N PHE A 310 11.42 2.77 -29.39
CA PHE A 310 10.56 1.74 -28.84
C PHE A 310 10.72 0.43 -29.62
N SER A 311 10.82 -0.68 -28.89
CA SER A 311 10.85 -2.03 -29.44
C SER A 311 9.84 -2.92 -28.74
N ALA A 312 8.78 -3.28 -29.44
CA ALA A 312 7.75 -4.19 -28.91
C ALA A 312 8.33 -5.60 -28.59
N ALA A 313 9.33 -6.05 -29.33
CA ALA A 313 10.00 -7.32 -29.04
C ALA A 313 10.76 -7.25 -27.72
N ARG A 314 11.54 -6.18 -27.49
CA ARG A 314 12.25 -5.94 -26.22
C ARG A 314 11.25 -5.82 -25.05
N ALA A 315 10.18 -5.06 -25.21
CA ALA A 315 9.16 -4.90 -24.20
C ALA A 315 8.53 -6.23 -23.78
N ARG A 316 8.14 -7.08 -24.74
CA ARG A 316 7.61 -8.42 -24.47
C ARG A 316 8.64 -9.35 -23.80
N GLN A 317 9.92 -9.27 -24.20
CA GLN A 317 10.98 -10.07 -23.58
C GLN A 317 11.17 -9.66 -22.11
N ILE A 318 11.22 -8.38 -21.82
CA ILE A 318 11.33 -7.87 -20.45
C ILE A 318 10.12 -8.33 -19.61
N ALA A 319 8.89 -8.20 -20.12
CA ALA A 319 7.68 -8.63 -19.42
C ALA A 319 7.72 -10.14 -19.09
N ALA A 320 8.12 -10.97 -20.05
CA ALA A 320 8.28 -12.41 -19.82
C ALA A 320 9.35 -12.72 -18.78
N ASN A 321 10.51 -12.07 -18.88
CA ASN A 321 11.61 -12.27 -17.94
C ASN A 321 11.26 -11.80 -16.52
N ARG A 322 10.48 -10.72 -16.34
CA ARG A 322 10.00 -10.25 -15.05
C ARG A 322 9.13 -11.31 -14.34
N LYS A 323 8.29 -12.04 -15.07
CA LYS A 323 7.49 -13.15 -14.50
C LYS A 323 8.40 -14.27 -13.99
N ILE A 324 9.43 -14.65 -14.78
CA ILE A 324 10.43 -15.63 -14.37
C ILE A 324 11.19 -15.17 -13.13
N VAL A 325 11.61 -13.90 -13.10
CA VAL A 325 12.32 -13.31 -11.95
C VAL A 325 11.43 -13.34 -10.70
N LEU A 326 10.18 -12.88 -10.78
CA LEU A 326 9.26 -12.88 -9.65
C LEU A 326 9.06 -14.27 -9.06
N LYS A 327 8.81 -15.27 -9.93
CA LYS A 327 8.67 -16.67 -9.50
C LYS A 327 9.92 -17.17 -8.81
N ALA A 328 11.09 -16.94 -9.39
CA ALA A 328 12.35 -17.38 -8.81
C ALA A 328 12.67 -16.71 -7.46
N LEU A 329 12.33 -15.42 -7.30
CA LEU A 329 12.47 -14.72 -6.02
C LEU A 329 11.64 -15.38 -4.93
N VAL A 330 10.36 -15.67 -5.20
CA VAL A 330 9.46 -16.33 -4.25
C VAL A 330 9.93 -17.74 -3.91
N ASP A 331 10.27 -18.54 -4.91
CA ASP A 331 10.77 -19.91 -4.73
C ASP A 331 12.09 -19.94 -3.94
N GLY A 332 12.93 -18.93 -4.13
CA GLY A 332 14.18 -18.78 -3.44
C GLY A 332 14.08 -18.18 -2.03
N GLY A 333 12.86 -17.85 -1.57
CA GLY A 333 12.61 -17.34 -0.22
C GLY A 333 12.86 -15.84 -0.05
N VAL A 334 12.89 -15.07 -1.14
CA VAL A 334 12.90 -13.60 -1.07
C VAL A 334 11.50 -13.10 -0.69
N THR A 335 11.40 -12.25 0.30
CA THR A 335 10.12 -11.70 0.75
C THR A 335 9.57 -10.68 -0.24
N ILE A 336 8.35 -10.92 -0.71
CA ILE A 336 7.61 -10.00 -1.56
C ILE A 336 6.61 -9.20 -0.70
N LEU A 337 6.56 -7.90 -0.93
CA LEU A 337 5.50 -7.00 -0.45
C LEU A 337 4.61 -6.63 -1.63
N PHE A 338 3.32 -6.63 -1.40
CA PHE A 338 2.33 -6.32 -2.42
C PHE A 338 2.26 -4.81 -2.69
N GLY A 339 2.17 -4.40 -3.95
CA GLY A 339 2.00 -3.01 -4.35
C GLY A 339 1.59 -2.87 -5.81
N THR A 340 0.81 -1.82 -6.13
CA THR A 340 0.23 -1.60 -7.45
C THR A 340 0.73 -0.34 -8.16
N ASP A 341 1.34 0.57 -7.40
CA ASP A 341 1.81 1.89 -7.84
C ASP A 341 0.67 2.82 -8.34
N ALA A 342 -0.56 2.58 -7.83
CA ALA A 342 -1.73 3.41 -8.14
C ALA A 342 -1.71 4.74 -7.33
N PRO A 343 -2.28 5.86 -7.89
CA PRO A 343 -2.90 6.02 -9.21
C PRO A 343 -1.89 6.45 -10.26
N GLN A 344 -1.68 5.68 -11.30
CA GLN A 344 -1.01 6.11 -12.53
C GLN A 344 -1.19 5.11 -13.68
N GLN A 345 -1.14 5.58 -14.92
CA GLN A 345 -1.04 4.74 -16.13
C GLN A 345 -1.99 3.53 -16.13
N PHE A 346 -3.29 3.77 -15.98
CA PHE A 346 -4.36 2.78 -15.90
C PHE A 346 -4.39 1.93 -14.61
N SER A 347 -3.48 2.17 -13.65
CA SER A 347 -3.60 1.62 -12.30
C SER A 347 -4.55 2.48 -11.47
N VAL A 348 -5.82 2.06 -11.38
CA VAL A 348 -6.84 2.75 -10.60
C VAL A 348 -6.77 2.34 -9.13
N PRO A 349 -6.78 3.29 -8.17
CA PRO A 349 -6.68 3.00 -6.74
C PRO A 349 -7.63 1.90 -6.28
N GLY A 350 -7.09 0.90 -5.61
CA GLY A 350 -7.82 -0.25 -5.11
C GLY A 350 -8.22 -1.28 -6.18
N PHE A 351 -8.69 -0.86 -7.34
CA PHE A 351 -9.07 -1.79 -8.43
C PHE A 351 -7.87 -2.48 -9.07
N SER A 352 -6.72 -1.81 -9.14
CA SER A 352 -5.47 -2.42 -9.59
C SER A 352 -4.98 -3.57 -8.71
N VAL A 353 -5.47 -3.69 -7.47
CA VAL A 353 -5.14 -4.80 -6.55
C VAL A 353 -5.43 -6.15 -7.18
N VAL A 354 -6.61 -6.34 -7.74
CA VAL A 354 -6.98 -7.63 -8.36
C VAL A 354 -6.11 -7.93 -9.58
N ARG A 355 -5.77 -6.91 -10.38
CA ARG A 355 -4.89 -7.07 -11.55
C ARG A 355 -3.48 -7.46 -11.15
N GLU A 356 -2.93 -6.85 -10.11
CA GLU A 356 -1.62 -7.21 -9.56
C GLU A 356 -1.63 -8.62 -8.98
N MET A 357 -2.69 -8.98 -8.22
CA MET A 357 -2.84 -10.33 -7.68
C MET A 357 -2.90 -11.39 -8.78
N GLN A 358 -3.67 -11.12 -9.85
CA GLN A 358 -3.77 -12.04 -10.99
C GLN A 358 -2.44 -12.13 -11.73
N ALA A 359 -1.74 -11.02 -11.97
CA ALA A 359 -0.44 -11.03 -12.62
C ALA A 359 0.60 -11.83 -11.82
N ASN A 360 0.53 -11.81 -10.50
CA ASN A 360 1.39 -12.60 -9.64
C ASN A 360 1.05 -14.11 -9.74
N VAL A 361 -0.24 -14.47 -9.82
CA VAL A 361 -0.67 -15.85 -10.09
C VAL A 361 -0.21 -16.29 -11.50
N ASP A 362 -0.35 -15.44 -12.50
CA ASP A 362 0.11 -15.70 -13.88
C ASP A 362 1.64 -15.82 -13.99
N ALA A 363 2.37 -15.26 -13.03
CA ALA A 363 3.80 -15.48 -12.88
C ALA A 363 4.14 -16.82 -12.17
N GLY A 364 3.13 -17.55 -11.68
CA GLY A 364 3.27 -18.87 -11.07
C GLY A 364 3.24 -18.88 -9.54
N LEU A 365 2.82 -17.80 -8.87
CA LEU A 365 2.61 -17.80 -7.44
C LEU A 365 1.28 -18.49 -7.09
N THR A 366 1.23 -19.16 -5.94
CA THR A 366 -0.05 -19.67 -5.42
C THR A 366 -0.91 -18.52 -4.88
N PRO A 367 -2.24 -18.67 -4.85
CA PRO A 367 -3.11 -17.68 -4.20
C PRO A 367 -2.70 -17.35 -2.76
N TYR A 368 -2.24 -18.35 -1.99
CA TYR A 368 -1.72 -18.12 -0.64
C TYR A 368 -0.49 -17.22 -0.62
N GLN A 369 0.50 -17.46 -1.49
CA GLN A 369 1.72 -16.63 -1.58
C GLN A 369 1.38 -15.18 -1.95
N VAL A 370 0.42 -14.98 -2.87
CA VAL A 370 -0.06 -13.65 -3.23
C VAL A 370 -0.75 -12.95 -2.05
N LEU A 371 -1.67 -13.63 -1.36
CA LEU A 371 -2.35 -13.06 -0.20
C LEU A 371 -1.36 -12.80 0.96
N GLN A 372 -0.38 -13.68 1.15
CA GLN A 372 0.66 -13.51 2.16
C GLN A 372 1.50 -12.24 1.90
N SER A 373 1.81 -11.93 0.63
CA SER A 373 2.54 -10.72 0.27
C SER A 373 1.78 -9.43 0.60
N ALA A 374 0.43 -9.49 0.58
CA ALA A 374 -0.46 -8.37 0.86
C ALA A 374 -0.94 -8.29 2.32
N THR A 375 -0.63 -9.28 3.16
CA THR A 375 -1.12 -9.35 4.54
C THR A 375 0.03 -9.57 5.54
N LYS A 376 0.39 -10.82 5.81
CA LYS A 376 1.42 -11.19 6.80
C LYS A 376 2.75 -10.48 6.54
N ASN A 377 3.25 -10.50 5.31
CA ASN A 377 4.54 -9.89 4.99
C ASN A 377 4.52 -8.37 5.24
N VAL A 378 3.40 -7.70 4.98
CA VAL A 378 3.21 -6.28 5.28
C VAL A 378 3.20 -6.03 6.79
N GLY A 379 2.50 -6.88 7.56
CA GLY A 379 2.50 -6.82 9.02
C GLY A 379 3.90 -7.01 9.60
N ASP A 380 4.64 -8.01 9.12
CA ASP A 380 6.03 -8.27 9.53
C ASP A 380 6.97 -7.09 9.18
N TYR A 381 6.80 -6.48 8.01
CA TYR A 381 7.57 -5.33 7.57
C TYR A 381 7.33 -4.09 8.44
N LEU A 382 6.10 -3.87 8.88
CA LEU A 382 5.68 -2.71 9.68
C LEU A 382 5.55 -3.00 11.18
N LYS A 383 5.97 -4.19 11.64
CA LYS A 383 5.80 -4.65 13.04
C LYS A 383 6.36 -3.69 14.11
N ALA A 384 7.37 -2.88 13.76
CA ALA A 384 7.90 -1.85 14.67
C ALA A 384 6.95 -0.65 14.84
N LYS A 385 5.94 -0.50 13.99
CA LYS A 385 4.94 0.56 14.03
C LYS A 385 3.62 0.11 14.66
N ASP A 386 3.14 -1.09 14.29
CA ASP A 386 1.90 -1.66 14.80
C ASP A 386 1.84 -3.19 14.54
N THR A 387 0.91 -3.86 15.22
CA THR A 387 0.65 -5.30 15.08
C THR A 387 -0.60 -5.53 14.27
N PHE A 388 -0.47 -6.05 13.04
CA PHE A 388 -1.56 -6.32 12.09
C PHE A 388 -1.14 -7.35 11.03
N GLY A 389 -1.98 -7.63 10.02
CA GLY A 389 -1.67 -8.52 8.91
C GLY A 389 -2.01 -9.99 9.16
N LEU A 390 -2.50 -10.32 10.36
CA LEU A 390 -3.06 -11.63 10.71
C LEU A 390 -4.43 -11.49 11.35
N VAL A 391 -5.27 -12.52 11.23
CA VAL A 391 -6.46 -12.65 12.09
C VAL A 391 -6.02 -13.38 13.36
N ALA A 392 -5.57 -12.61 14.35
CA ALA A 392 -5.05 -13.12 15.60
C ALA A 392 -5.32 -12.16 16.77
N PRO A 393 -5.50 -12.64 18.01
CA PRO A 393 -5.66 -11.77 19.19
C PRO A 393 -4.52 -10.76 19.32
N GLY A 394 -4.84 -9.51 19.68
CA GLY A 394 -3.91 -8.39 19.79
C GLY A 394 -3.64 -7.66 18.46
N HIS A 395 -4.00 -8.23 17.31
CA HIS A 395 -3.82 -7.60 16.01
C HIS A 395 -4.89 -6.52 15.77
N ARG A 396 -4.50 -5.47 15.04
CA ARG A 396 -5.43 -4.43 14.58
C ARG A 396 -6.52 -5.07 13.72
N ALA A 397 -7.77 -4.72 14.01
CA ALA A 397 -8.94 -5.24 13.33
C ALA A 397 -9.15 -4.53 11.98
N ASP A 398 -8.25 -4.81 11.06
CA ASP A 398 -8.32 -4.53 9.64
C ASP A 398 -8.63 -5.86 8.95
N LEU A 399 -9.87 -6.05 8.50
CA LEU A 399 -10.37 -7.35 8.07
C LEU A 399 -11.23 -7.23 6.80
N LEU A 400 -11.23 -8.29 5.99
CA LEU A 400 -12.14 -8.49 4.87
C LEU A 400 -13.07 -9.65 5.16
N LEU A 401 -14.36 -9.45 4.98
CA LEU A 401 -15.35 -10.52 4.93
C LEU A 401 -15.70 -10.80 3.48
N LEU A 402 -15.42 -12.02 3.01
CA LEU A 402 -15.57 -12.45 1.63
C LEU A 402 -16.68 -13.52 1.51
N ASP A 403 -17.40 -13.51 0.38
CA ASP A 403 -18.45 -14.50 0.09
C ASP A 403 -17.89 -15.80 -0.51
N ALA A 404 -16.59 -15.84 -0.85
CA ALA A 404 -15.95 -17.02 -1.40
C ALA A 404 -14.48 -17.12 -0.97
N ASN A 405 -13.92 -18.33 -0.98
CA ASN A 405 -12.55 -18.61 -0.52
C ASN A 405 -11.49 -18.09 -1.53
N PRO A 406 -10.67 -17.08 -1.20
CA PRO A 406 -9.66 -16.54 -2.09
C PRO A 406 -8.44 -17.48 -2.27
N LEU A 407 -8.27 -18.50 -1.43
CA LEU A 407 -7.26 -19.53 -1.63
C LEU A 407 -7.57 -20.48 -2.79
N GLN A 408 -8.85 -20.62 -3.17
CA GLN A 408 -9.25 -21.41 -4.32
C GLN A 408 -9.06 -20.67 -5.64
N THR A 409 -9.38 -19.38 -5.64
CA THR A 409 -9.26 -18.49 -6.79
C THR A 409 -9.02 -17.08 -6.29
N ILE A 410 -7.91 -16.48 -6.71
CA ILE A 410 -7.52 -15.14 -6.23
C ILE A 410 -8.58 -14.08 -6.53
N GLY A 411 -9.30 -14.18 -7.64
CA GLY A 411 -10.40 -13.27 -7.99
C GLY A 411 -11.56 -13.27 -6.99
N HIS A 412 -11.65 -14.25 -6.08
CA HIS A 412 -12.65 -14.24 -5.01
C HIS A 412 -12.44 -13.08 -4.01
N ILE A 413 -11.28 -12.42 -4.02
CA ILE A 413 -11.04 -11.21 -3.24
C ILE A 413 -12.01 -10.06 -3.59
N GLU A 414 -12.60 -10.07 -4.77
CA GLU A 414 -13.60 -9.09 -5.20
C GLU A 414 -15.00 -9.36 -4.63
N LYS A 415 -15.29 -10.59 -4.19
CA LYS A 415 -16.57 -10.99 -3.62
C LYS A 415 -16.64 -10.63 -2.14
N ARG A 416 -16.69 -9.33 -1.85
CA ARG A 416 -16.70 -8.81 -0.48
C ARG A 416 -18.11 -8.65 0.06
N SER A 417 -18.34 -9.02 1.31
CA SER A 417 -19.47 -8.62 2.12
C SER A 417 -19.22 -7.31 2.87
N GLY A 418 -17.96 -6.91 2.98
CA GLY A 418 -17.55 -5.65 3.58
C GLY A 418 -16.09 -5.65 4.05
N VAL A 419 -15.68 -4.49 4.55
CA VAL A 419 -14.35 -4.19 5.06
C VAL A 419 -14.44 -3.69 6.49
N MET A 420 -13.62 -4.23 7.37
CA MET A 420 -13.41 -3.64 8.69
C MET A 420 -12.10 -2.84 8.67
N LEU A 421 -12.19 -1.57 9.02
CA LEU A 421 -11.07 -0.63 9.03
C LEU A 421 -10.88 -0.11 10.46
N ARG A 422 -9.77 -0.50 11.10
CA ARG A 422 -9.49 -0.15 12.51
C ARG A 422 -10.71 -0.39 13.44
N GLY A 423 -11.33 -1.57 13.30
CA GLY A 423 -12.51 -1.98 14.07
C GLY A 423 -13.85 -1.40 13.59
N ARG A 424 -13.86 -0.41 12.69
CA ARG A 424 -15.08 0.12 12.08
C ARG A 424 -15.52 -0.78 10.91
N TRP A 425 -16.72 -1.35 11.03
CA TRP A 425 -17.32 -2.17 9.97
C TRP A 425 -17.98 -1.31 8.90
N LEU A 426 -17.57 -1.51 7.65
CA LEU A 426 -18.11 -0.92 6.43
C LEU A 426 -18.75 -2.05 5.61
N PRO A 427 -20.08 -2.23 5.63
CA PRO A 427 -20.75 -3.26 4.85
C PRO A 427 -20.66 -2.95 3.36
N GLU A 428 -20.76 -3.96 2.50
CA GLU A 428 -20.68 -3.82 1.05
C GLU A 428 -21.68 -2.79 0.50
N SER A 429 -22.86 -2.68 1.09
CA SER A 429 -23.88 -1.66 0.69
C SER A 429 -23.36 -0.23 0.89
N GLU A 430 -22.60 0.06 1.96
CA GLU A 430 -21.99 1.37 2.21
C GLU A 430 -20.85 1.62 1.20
N LEU A 431 -20.03 0.59 0.93
CA LEU A 431 -18.93 0.68 -0.03
C LEU A 431 -19.46 0.95 -1.45
N GLN A 432 -20.47 0.22 -1.89
CA GLN A 432 -21.08 0.41 -3.21
C GLN A 432 -21.78 1.77 -3.35
N ALA A 433 -22.46 2.26 -2.31
CA ALA A 433 -23.04 3.60 -2.30
C ALA A 433 -21.94 4.69 -2.45
N GLY A 434 -20.83 4.53 -1.77
CA GLY A 434 -19.66 5.43 -1.91
C GLY A 434 -19.07 5.40 -3.31
N LEU A 435 -18.87 4.21 -3.89
CA LEU A 435 -18.38 4.04 -5.25
C LEU A 435 -19.34 4.68 -6.28
N ALA A 436 -20.65 4.47 -6.14
CA ALA A 436 -21.66 5.09 -7.02
C ALA A 436 -21.59 6.62 -6.96
N LYS A 437 -21.40 7.20 -5.76
CA LYS A 437 -21.25 8.65 -5.59
C LYS A 437 -20.02 9.17 -6.31
N ILE A 438 -18.88 8.48 -6.22
CA ILE A 438 -17.64 8.85 -6.93
C ILE A 438 -17.86 8.81 -8.44
N ALA A 439 -18.41 7.71 -8.96
CA ALA A 439 -18.68 7.59 -10.40
C ALA A 439 -19.61 8.71 -10.92
N ALA A 440 -20.66 9.06 -10.17
CA ALA A 440 -21.55 10.16 -10.52
C ALA A 440 -20.85 11.52 -10.52
N ALA A 441 -19.96 11.77 -9.54
CA ALA A 441 -19.17 13.00 -9.47
C ALA A 441 -18.23 13.12 -10.68
N GLN A 442 -17.52 12.05 -11.08
CA GLN A 442 -16.64 12.06 -12.25
C GLN A 442 -17.41 12.26 -13.56
N ALA A 443 -18.61 11.65 -13.69
CA ALA A 443 -19.47 11.84 -14.85
C ALA A 443 -20.02 13.29 -14.97
N ALA A 444 -20.25 13.98 -13.85
CA ALA A 444 -20.75 15.35 -13.84
C ALA A 444 -19.68 16.38 -14.29
N VAL A 445 -18.41 16.15 -13.96
CA VAL A 445 -17.28 17.01 -14.36
C VAL A 445 -16.97 16.85 -15.86
N SER A 446 -17.41 15.76 -16.48
CA SER A 446 -17.16 15.43 -17.89
C SER A 446 -18.16 16.05 -18.87
N LYS A 447 -19.18 16.76 -18.37
CA LYS A 447 -20.16 17.54 -19.16
C LYS A 447 -19.79 19.00 -19.18
#